data_41dcaca7faaccd7dab18e1dfcf7a6d27
#
_entry.id   41dcaca7faaccd7dab18e1dfcf7a6d27
#
_cell.length_a   1.000
_cell.length_b   1.000
_cell.length_c   1.000
_cell.angle_alpha   90.00
_cell.angle_beta   90.00
_cell.angle_gamma   90.00
#
_symmetry.space_group_name_H-M   'P 1'
#
loop_
_entity.id
_entity.type
_entity.pdbx_description
1 polymer ?
#
loop_
_entity_poly.entity_id
_entity_poly.type
_entity_poly.pdbx_seq_one_letter_code
_entity_poly.pdbx_strand_id
1 'polypeptide(L)'
;ACDDMKTTNWLLCHVHAYQYFCGVTRLLIPDNLKTGVSKNTRYETIFNKSYAEMAEYYETAIVPARVRAPQDKSLAEGTVKFATTWIIAALRNRKFFSLEEVKSAVKEKLDELNKTPKKKREGCRYSAYKEEEHSFMKPLPLTPFEPAVWSTAKVPLDYLITDGKNKYSV
;
A
#
# COMPACT_ATOMS: atom_id res chain seq x y z
N ALA A 1 -6.68 -8.20 1.62
CA ALA A 1 -5.96 -9.25 2.33
C ALA A 1 -4.81 -9.74 1.45
N CYS A 2 -3.67 -10.03 2.05
CA CYS A 2 -2.48 -10.58 1.41
C CYS A 2 -2.07 -11.84 2.17
N ASP A 3 -1.40 -12.74 1.48
CA ASP A 3 -0.90 -14.01 2.01
C ASP A 3 0.47 -13.86 2.69
N ASP A 4 1.25 -12.84 2.30
CA ASP A 4 2.53 -12.52 2.91
C ASP A 4 2.78 -11.00 3.02
N MET A 5 3.88 -10.64 3.69
CA MET A 5 4.35 -9.26 3.90
C MET A 5 5.57 -8.92 3.05
N LYS A 6 5.79 -9.63 1.93
CA LYS A 6 6.92 -9.34 1.03
C LYS A 6 6.75 -7.99 0.34
N THR A 7 7.86 -7.43 -0.11
CA THR A 7 7.91 -6.10 -0.76
C THR A 7 6.93 -5.98 -1.92
N THR A 8 6.83 -7.01 -2.77
CA THR A 8 5.91 -7.02 -3.92
C THR A 8 4.45 -6.86 -3.48
N ASN A 9 4.00 -7.68 -2.51
CA ASN A 9 2.63 -7.59 -1.98
C ASN A 9 2.37 -6.26 -1.27
N TRP A 10 3.37 -5.74 -0.57
CA TRP A 10 3.27 -4.44 0.08
C TRP A 10 3.14 -3.30 -0.94
N LEU A 11 3.92 -3.30 -2.03
CA LEU A 11 3.78 -2.34 -3.13
C LEU A 11 2.42 -2.44 -3.82
N LEU A 12 1.96 -3.67 -4.11
CA LEU A 12 0.63 -3.89 -4.70
C LEU A 12 -0.50 -3.38 -3.79
N CYS A 13 -0.33 -3.39 -2.47
CA CYS A 13 -1.29 -2.77 -1.56
C CYS A 13 -1.44 -1.26 -1.79
N HIS A 14 -0.35 -0.54 -2.11
CA HIS A 14 -0.41 0.88 -2.45
C HIS A 14 -1.10 1.10 -3.79
N VAL A 15 -0.77 0.29 -4.81
CA VAL A 15 -1.42 0.32 -6.13
C VAL A 15 -2.94 0.13 -5.99
N HIS A 16 -3.36 -0.91 -5.24
CA HIS A 16 -4.78 -1.18 -5.01
C HIS A 16 -5.46 -0.09 -4.18
N ALA A 17 -4.74 0.55 -3.23
CA ALA A 17 -5.27 1.68 -2.48
C ALA A 17 -5.55 2.88 -3.40
N TYR A 18 -4.63 3.23 -4.30
CA TYR A 18 -4.85 4.29 -5.29
C TYR A 18 -6.02 3.97 -6.22
N GLN A 19 -6.13 2.73 -6.68
CA GLN A 19 -7.28 2.29 -7.48
C GLN A 19 -8.60 2.40 -6.71
N TYR A 20 -8.62 1.99 -5.43
CA TYR A 20 -9.79 2.07 -4.57
C TYR A 20 -10.25 3.51 -4.34
N PHE A 21 -9.31 4.42 -4.12
CA PHE A 21 -9.58 5.85 -3.96
C PHE A 21 -9.80 6.58 -5.28
N CYS A 22 -9.61 5.92 -6.42
CA CYS A 22 -9.67 6.55 -7.74
C CYS A 22 -8.78 7.80 -7.85
N GLY A 23 -7.60 7.76 -7.23
CA GLY A 23 -6.68 8.89 -7.23
C GLY A 23 -5.39 8.60 -6.48
N VAL A 24 -4.40 9.46 -6.68
CA VAL A 24 -3.07 9.36 -6.09
C VAL A 24 -2.86 10.47 -5.07
N THR A 25 -2.39 10.13 -3.88
CA THR A 25 -2.04 11.10 -2.85
C THR A 25 -0.75 11.85 -3.21
N ARG A 26 -0.65 13.13 -2.84
CA ARG A 26 0.57 13.91 -3.04
C ARG A 26 1.72 13.48 -2.13
N LEU A 27 1.37 12.95 -0.94
CA LEU A 27 2.32 12.50 0.06
C LEU A 27 1.98 11.08 0.50
N LEU A 28 3.01 10.26 0.68
CA LEU A 28 2.97 8.98 1.37
C LEU A 28 3.79 9.08 2.65
N ILE A 29 3.17 8.74 3.77
CA ILE A 29 3.82 8.73 5.08
C ILE A 29 3.87 7.28 5.57
N PRO A 30 4.87 6.50 5.13
CA PRO A 30 5.01 5.11 5.53
C PRO A 30 5.46 5.01 6.98
N ASP A 31 5.17 3.87 7.60
CA ASP A 31 5.91 3.46 8.78
C ASP A 31 7.33 3.04 8.40
N ASN A 32 8.24 3.08 9.38
CA ASN A 32 9.64 2.65 9.22
C ASN A 32 9.74 1.12 9.06
N LEU A 33 8.91 0.56 8.16
CA LEU A 33 8.94 -0.85 7.82
C LEU A 33 10.16 -1.17 6.95
N LYS A 34 10.86 -2.25 7.28
CA LYS A 34 12.02 -2.73 6.52
C LYS A 34 11.72 -3.00 5.04
N THR A 35 10.47 -3.26 4.70
CA THR A 35 10.01 -3.44 3.31
C THR A 35 10.04 -2.15 2.49
N GLY A 36 9.83 -1.00 3.13
CA GLY A 36 9.84 0.31 2.45
C GLY A 36 11.13 1.10 2.62
N VAL A 37 11.85 0.86 3.73
CA VAL A 37 13.04 1.64 4.10
C VAL A 37 14.21 0.69 4.29
N SER A 38 15.24 0.81 3.44
CA SER A 38 16.47 0.01 3.54
C SER A 38 17.38 0.49 4.66
N LYS A 39 17.42 1.79 4.91
CA LYS A 39 18.20 2.41 5.99
C LYS A 39 17.50 3.69 6.44
N ASN A 40 17.31 3.85 7.72
CA ASN A 40 16.79 5.08 8.29
C ASN A 40 17.72 5.53 9.45
N THR A 41 18.39 6.64 9.25
CA THR A 41 19.23 7.30 10.26
C THR A 41 18.66 8.69 10.53
N ARG A 42 19.19 9.40 11.54
CA ARG A 42 18.76 10.77 11.85
C ARG A 42 19.00 11.76 10.70
N TYR A 43 19.93 11.43 9.79
CA TYR A 43 20.39 12.33 8.72
C TYR A 43 20.05 11.83 7.31
N GLU A 44 19.74 10.55 7.15
CA GLU A 44 19.53 9.94 5.84
C GLU A 44 18.50 8.80 5.91
N THR A 45 17.57 8.82 4.98
CA THR A 45 16.61 7.71 4.77
C THR A 45 16.81 7.16 3.36
N ILE A 46 17.18 5.88 3.27
CA ILE A 46 17.31 5.17 1.99
C ILE A 46 16.09 4.28 1.83
N PHE A 47 15.28 4.56 0.83
CA PHE A 47 14.12 3.75 0.48
C PHE A 47 14.52 2.49 -0.28
N ASN A 48 13.67 1.48 -0.20
CA ASN A 48 13.75 0.35 -1.12
C ASN A 48 13.60 0.86 -2.55
N LYS A 49 14.44 0.35 -3.48
CA LYS A 49 14.48 0.82 -4.88
C LYS A 49 13.10 0.74 -5.54
N SER A 50 12.43 -0.40 -5.44
CA SER A 50 11.09 -0.57 -6.03
C SER A 50 10.03 0.35 -5.41
N TYR A 51 10.19 0.75 -4.13
CA TYR A 51 9.30 1.72 -3.51
C TYR A 51 9.53 3.13 -4.03
N ALA A 52 10.79 3.51 -4.22
CA ALA A 52 11.13 4.79 -4.83
C ALA A 52 10.62 4.88 -6.28
N GLU A 53 10.79 3.81 -7.07
CA GLU A 53 10.27 3.70 -8.44
C GLU A 53 8.73 3.83 -8.49
N MET A 54 8.03 3.17 -7.56
CA MET A 54 6.58 3.32 -7.45
C MET A 54 6.18 4.76 -7.13
N ALA A 55 6.87 5.40 -6.21
CA ALA A 55 6.59 6.79 -5.83
C ALA A 55 6.84 7.76 -6.98
N GLU A 56 7.91 7.55 -7.75
CA GLU A 56 8.23 8.32 -8.97
C GLU A 56 7.15 8.10 -10.04
N TYR A 57 6.77 6.85 -10.28
CA TYR A 57 5.71 6.50 -11.25
C TYR A 57 4.39 7.21 -10.97
N TYR A 58 3.99 7.29 -9.70
CA TYR A 58 2.77 7.97 -9.26
C TYR A 58 2.99 9.46 -8.96
N GLU A 59 4.22 9.96 -9.12
CA GLU A 59 4.59 11.34 -8.76
C GLU A 59 4.17 11.71 -7.33
N THR A 60 4.31 10.80 -6.38
CA THR A 60 4.00 11.00 -4.97
C THR A 60 5.30 11.14 -4.17
N ALA A 61 5.33 12.07 -3.23
CA ALA A 61 6.50 12.24 -2.37
C ALA A 61 6.41 11.32 -1.15
N ILE A 62 7.49 10.59 -0.88
CA ILE A 62 7.59 9.77 0.33
C ILE A 62 8.19 10.63 1.44
N VAL A 63 7.43 10.79 2.53
CA VAL A 63 7.87 11.50 3.73
C VAL A 63 7.88 10.49 4.88
N PRO A 64 9.04 9.98 5.28
CA PRO A 64 9.10 9.02 6.38
C PRO A 64 8.62 9.66 7.68
N ALA A 65 7.88 8.89 8.48
CA ALA A 65 7.46 9.35 9.78
C ALA A 65 8.70 9.60 10.67
N ARG A 66 8.61 10.60 11.53
CA ARG A 66 9.69 10.95 12.44
C ARG A 66 10.04 9.78 13.36
N VAL A 67 11.32 9.52 13.51
CA VAL A 67 11.81 8.49 14.43
C VAL A 67 11.40 8.85 15.87
N ARG A 68 10.82 7.91 16.59
CA ARG A 68 10.37 8.07 17.99
C ARG A 68 9.28 9.14 18.22
N ALA A 69 8.43 9.40 17.22
CA ALA A 69 7.27 10.27 17.36
C ALA A 69 5.94 9.48 17.21
N PRO A 70 5.54 8.67 18.20
CA PRO A 70 4.36 7.79 18.10
C PRO A 70 3.06 8.58 17.93
N GLN A 71 3.02 9.83 18.36
CA GLN A 71 1.84 10.69 18.25
C GLN A 71 1.47 11.03 16.79
N ASP A 72 2.46 11.04 15.89
CA ASP A 72 2.23 11.37 14.46
C ASP A 72 1.29 10.36 13.77
N LYS A 73 1.13 9.16 14.33
CA LYS A 73 0.38 8.04 13.74
C LYS A 73 -0.79 7.53 14.58
N SER A 74 -0.96 8.04 15.79
CA SER A 74 -1.96 7.53 16.73
C SER A 74 -3.37 7.46 16.14
N LEU A 75 -3.75 8.43 15.31
CA LEU A 75 -5.06 8.46 14.64
C LEU A 75 -5.17 7.36 13.57
N ALA A 76 -4.14 7.18 12.74
CA ALA A 76 -4.12 6.14 11.71
C ALA A 76 -4.12 4.74 12.34
N GLU A 77 -3.27 4.50 13.34
CA GLU A 77 -3.20 3.23 14.08
C GLU A 77 -4.52 2.89 14.75
N GLY A 78 -5.14 3.87 15.44
CA GLY A 78 -6.45 3.70 16.05
C GLY A 78 -7.55 3.35 15.05
N THR A 79 -7.54 4.01 13.89
CA THR A 79 -8.51 3.74 12.81
C THR A 79 -8.31 2.35 12.20
N VAL A 80 -7.07 1.95 11.92
CA VAL A 80 -6.74 0.62 11.41
C VAL A 80 -7.15 -0.46 12.42
N LYS A 81 -6.80 -0.29 13.69
CA LYS A 81 -7.20 -1.22 14.76
C LYS A 81 -8.72 -1.37 14.84
N PHE A 82 -9.44 -0.26 14.82
CA PHE A 82 -10.90 -0.27 14.84
C PHE A 82 -11.49 -1.02 13.62
N ALA A 83 -11.07 -0.66 12.40
CA ALA A 83 -11.57 -1.28 11.17
C ALA A 83 -11.26 -2.79 11.13
N THR A 84 -10.04 -3.17 11.49
CA THR A 84 -9.62 -4.58 11.54
C THR A 84 -10.44 -5.38 12.54
N THR A 85 -10.60 -4.87 13.76
CA THR A 85 -11.40 -5.54 14.80
C THR A 85 -12.86 -5.68 14.38
N TRP A 86 -13.43 -4.63 13.77
CA TRP A 86 -14.82 -4.64 13.31
C TRP A 86 -15.03 -5.66 12.18
N ILE A 87 -14.14 -5.68 11.17
CA ILE A 87 -14.20 -6.62 10.05
C ILE A 87 -14.03 -8.06 10.53
N ILE A 88 -13.02 -8.32 11.39
CA ILE A 88 -12.78 -9.66 11.92
C ILE A 88 -13.99 -10.14 12.75
N ALA A 89 -14.57 -9.29 13.59
CA ALA A 89 -15.76 -9.62 14.36
C ALA A 89 -16.95 -9.97 13.46
N ALA A 90 -17.16 -9.21 12.37
CA ALA A 90 -18.25 -9.48 11.42
C ALA A 90 -18.06 -10.78 10.63
N LEU A 91 -16.81 -11.18 10.37
CA LEU A 91 -16.49 -12.35 9.54
C LEU A 91 -16.14 -13.61 10.35
N ARG A 92 -16.02 -13.53 11.68
CA ARG A 92 -15.49 -14.61 12.55
C ARG A 92 -16.23 -15.96 12.43
N ASN A 93 -17.51 -15.94 12.08
CA ASN A 93 -18.33 -17.14 11.95
C ASN A 93 -18.44 -17.65 10.51
N ARG A 94 -17.85 -16.94 9.53
CA ARG A 94 -17.80 -17.38 8.12
C ARG A 94 -16.61 -18.31 7.89
N LYS A 95 -16.84 -19.36 7.11
CA LYS A 95 -15.76 -20.22 6.60
C LYS A 95 -15.44 -19.81 5.17
N PHE A 96 -14.17 -19.76 4.85
CA PHE A 96 -13.66 -19.38 3.53
C PHE A 96 -12.80 -20.52 2.99
N PHE A 97 -12.90 -20.78 1.70
CA PHE A 97 -12.17 -21.84 1.01
C PHE A 97 -11.13 -21.31 0.03
N SER A 98 -11.14 -20.00 -0.21
CA SER A 98 -10.13 -19.34 -1.05
C SER A 98 -9.79 -17.93 -0.51
N LEU A 99 -8.61 -17.42 -0.95
CA LEU A 99 -8.19 -16.06 -0.62
C LEU A 99 -9.10 -15.01 -1.29
N GLU A 100 -9.62 -15.30 -2.46
CA GLU A 100 -10.54 -14.45 -3.22
C GLU A 100 -11.85 -14.26 -2.48
N GLU A 101 -12.40 -15.32 -1.86
CA GLU A 101 -13.59 -15.22 -1.02
C GLU A 101 -13.33 -14.32 0.20
N VAL A 102 -12.16 -14.44 0.83
CA VAL A 102 -11.76 -13.57 1.96
C VAL A 102 -11.67 -12.12 1.48
N LYS A 103 -10.99 -11.85 0.36
CA LYS A 103 -10.84 -10.50 -0.20
C LYS A 103 -12.20 -9.87 -0.51
N SER A 104 -13.09 -10.63 -1.11
CA SER A 104 -14.45 -10.17 -1.44
C SER A 104 -15.26 -9.84 -0.19
N ALA A 105 -15.24 -10.72 0.81
CA ALA A 105 -15.94 -10.50 2.07
C ALA A 105 -15.38 -9.32 2.87
N VAL A 106 -14.06 -9.15 2.89
CA VAL A 106 -13.41 -7.99 3.53
C VAL A 106 -13.79 -6.70 2.82
N LYS A 107 -13.83 -6.68 1.47
CA LYS A 107 -14.25 -5.51 0.69
C LYS A 107 -15.70 -5.15 0.98
N GLU A 108 -16.62 -6.13 0.98
CA GLU A 108 -18.03 -5.93 1.32
C GLU A 108 -18.16 -5.23 2.70
N LYS A 109 -17.46 -5.75 3.71
CA LYS A 109 -17.51 -5.20 5.06
C LYS A 109 -16.83 -3.84 5.18
N LEU A 110 -15.76 -3.60 4.43
CA LEU A 110 -15.11 -2.29 4.36
C LEU A 110 -16.05 -1.24 3.75
N ASP A 111 -16.75 -1.59 2.68
CA ASP A 111 -17.71 -0.69 2.03
C ASP A 111 -18.90 -0.38 2.95
N GLU A 112 -19.41 -1.38 3.68
CA GLU A 112 -20.43 -1.19 4.72
C GLU A 112 -19.95 -0.24 5.81
N LEU A 113 -18.73 -0.46 6.34
CA LEU A 113 -18.12 0.41 7.35
C LEU A 113 -17.97 1.87 6.86
N ASN A 114 -17.55 2.04 5.61
CA ASN A 114 -17.35 3.37 5.04
C ASN A 114 -18.67 4.13 4.75
N LYS A 115 -19.76 3.39 4.50
CA LYS A 115 -21.10 3.95 4.30
C LYS A 115 -21.90 4.10 5.60
N THR A 116 -21.43 3.55 6.72
CA THR A 116 -22.10 3.68 8.00
C THR A 116 -22.09 5.13 8.48
N PRO A 117 -23.26 5.71 8.85
CA PRO A 117 -23.35 7.08 9.35
C PRO A 117 -22.49 7.31 10.58
N LYS A 118 -21.86 8.49 10.66
CA LYS A 118 -21.08 8.90 11.84
C LYS A 118 -22.02 9.36 12.95
N LYS A 119 -21.77 8.94 14.21
CA LYS A 119 -22.61 9.34 15.38
C LYS A 119 -22.57 10.83 15.71
N LYS A 120 -21.45 11.52 15.40
CA LYS A 120 -21.16 12.89 15.84
C LYS A 120 -21.10 13.91 14.69
N ARG A 121 -21.34 13.50 13.44
CA ARG A 121 -21.22 14.35 12.25
C ARG A 121 -22.18 13.82 11.20
N GLU A 122 -22.80 14.68 10.42
CA GLU A 122 -23.58 14.27 9.26
C GLU A 122 -22.73 13.52 8.23
N GLY A 123 -23.35 12.60 7.51
CA GLY A 123 -22.72 11.80 6.48
C GLY A 123 -21.94 10.57 7.01
N CYS A 124 -21.17 9.99 6.13
CA CYS A 124 -20.36 8.80 6.39
C CYS A 124 -18.89 9.07 6.01
N ARG A 125 -18.01 8.06 6.15
CA ARG A 125 -16.61 8.20 5.70
C ARG A 125 -16.50 8.42 4.21
N TYR A 126 -17.33 7.70 3.45
CA TYR A 126 -17.33 7.81 2.00
C TYR A 126 -17.77 9.19 1.50
N SER A 127 -18.85 9.77 2.07
CA SER A 127 -19.29 11.13 1.67
C SER A 127 -18.23 12.18 2.03
N ALA A 128 -17.68 12.11 3.23
CA ALA A 128 -16.60 13.03 3.64
C ALA A 128 -15.37 12.95 2.71
N TYR A 129 -14.96 11.74 2.33
CA TYR A 129 -13.89 11.56 1.36
C TYR A 129 -14.21 12.22 0.01
N LYS A 130 -15.40 11.99 -0.53
CA LYS A 130 -15.82 12.54 -1.83
C LYS A 130 -15.90 14.05 -1.84
N GLU A 131 -16.41 14.65 -0.78
CA GLU A 131 -16.66 16.09 -0.66
C GLU A 131 -15.40 16.87 -0.27
N GLU A 132 -14.59 16.33 0.64
CA GLU A 132 -13.51 17.08 1.27
C GLU A 132 -12.11 16.71 0.74
N GLU A 133 -11.88 15.47 0.28
CA GLU A 133 -10.53 14.96 0.02
C GLU A 133 -10.27 14.62 -1.45
N HIS A 134 -11.24 14.05 -2.14
CA HIS A 134 -11.06 13.52 -3.49
C HIS A 134 -10.55 14.56 -4.50
N SER A 135 -11.01 15.82 -4.38
CA SER A 135 -10.59 16.91 -5.28
C SER A 135 -9.10 17.29 -5.15
N PHE A 136 -8.45 16.92 -4.06
CA PHE A 136 -7.02 17.17 -3.83
C PHE A 136 -6.12 16.03 -4.33
N MET A 137 -6.70 14.91 -4.74
CA MET A 137 -5.93 13.80 -5.28
C MET A 137 -5.54 14.05 -6.74
N LYS A 138 -4.39 13.52 -7.13
CA LYS A 138 -3.97 13.50 -8.54
C LYS A 138 -4.75 12.40 -9.29
N PRO A 139 -4.95 12.54 -10.60
CA PRO A 139 -5.55 11.50 -11.42
C PRO A 139 -4.68 10.23 -11.42
N LEU A 140 -5.32 9.08 -11.58
CA LEU A 140 -4.62 7.82 -11.79
C LEU A 140 -3.95 7.80 -13.18
N PRO A 141 -2.74 7.23 -13.30
CA PRO A 141 -2.16 6.93 -14.60
C PRO A 141 -3.02 5.88 -15.35
N LEU A 142 -2.89 5.84 -16.67
CA LEU A 142 -3.65 4.91 -17.54
C LEU A 142 -3.39 3.44 -17.21
N THR A 143 -2.15 3.11 -16.84
CA THR A 143 -1.76 1.77 -16.44
C THR A 143 -1.35 1.75 -14.96
N PRO A 144 -1.62 0.69 -14.21
CA PRO A 144 -1.12 0.57 -12.85
C PRO A 144 0.39 0.32 -12.85
N PHE A 145 1.07 0.70 -11.76
CA PHE A 145 2.47 0.34 -11.54
C PHE A 145 2.62 -1.17 -11.36
N GLU A 146 3.59 -1.75 -12.06
CA GLU A 146 3.99 -3.15 -11.91
C GLU A 146 5.33 -3.23 -11.18
N PRO A 147 5.38 -3.88 -9.99
CA PRO A 147 6.62 -4.02 -9.25
C PRO A 147 7.65 -4.86 -10.01
N ALA A 148 8.83 -4.30 -10.26
CA ALA A 148 9.96 -5.03 -10.82
C ALA A 148 10.72 -5.79 -9.72
N VAL A 149 11.23 -6.97 -10.06
CA VAL A 149 12.16 -7.73 -9.23
C VAL A 149 13.57 -7.42 -9.72
N TRP A 150 14.35 -6.75 -8.87
CA TRP A 150 15.74 -6.44 -9.17
C TRP A 150 16.65 -7.57 -8.68
N SER A 151 17.51 -8.04 -9.56
CA SER A 151 18.56 -9.01 -9.24
C SER A 151 19.91 -8.55 -9.78
N THR A 152 20.98 -8.96 -9.14
CA THR A 152 22.34 -8.75 -9.63
C THR A 152 22.91 -10.08 -10.07
N ALA A 153 23.51 -10.11 -11.25
CA ALA A 153 24.21 -11.28 -11.75
C ALA A 153 25.65 -10.91 -12.13
N LYS A 154 26.58 -11.85 -11.91
CA LYS A 154 27.94 -11.71 -12.42
C LYS A 154 27.91 -12.08 -13.90
N VAL A 155 28.45 -11.20 -14.75
CA VAL A 155 28.57 -11.47 -16.20
C VAL A 155 29.69 -12.50 -16.42
N PRO A 156 29.37 -13.69 -16.95
CA PRO A 156 30.38 -14.68 -17.34
C PRO A 156 31.18 -14.25 -18.57
N LEU A 157 32.22 -15.04 -18.93
CA LEU A 157 33.09 -14.74 -20.08
C LEU A 157 32.36 -14.83 -21.42
N ASP A 158 31.23 -15.53 -21.50
CA ASP A 158 30.38 -15.61 -22.67
C ASP A 158 29.43 -14.45 -22.88
N TYR A 159 29.47 -13.44 -21.96
CA TYR A 159 28.60 -12.27 -21.96
C TYR A 159 27.10 -12.58 -21.93
N LEU A 160 26.71 -13.74 -21.40
CA LEU A 160 25.32 -14.16 -21.29
C LEU A 160 24.88 -14.24 -19.82
N ILE A 161 23.89 -13.46 -19.44
CA ILE A 161 23.25 -13.56 -18.13
C ILE A 161 22.08 -14.52 -18.24
N THR A 162 22.00 -15.49 -17.32
CA THR A 162 20.89 -16.43 -17.24
C THR A 162 19.87 -15.96 -16.21
N ASP A 163 18.61 -15.82 -16.61
CA ASP A 163 17.47 -15.60 -15.73
C ASP A 163 16.46 -16.74 -15.91
N GLY A 164 16.37 -17.60 -14.93
CA GLY A 164 15.60 -18.83 -15.00
C GLY A 164 16.07 -19.74 -16.16
N LYS A 165 15.23 -19.90 -17.19
CA LYS A 165 15.54 -20.69 -18.39
C LYS A 165 16.06 -19.85 -19.57
N ASN A 166 16.02 -18.53 -19.46
CA ASN A 166 16.36 -17.63 -20.56
C ASN A 166 17.79 -17.09 -20.40
N LYS A 167 18.46 -16.86 -21.53
CA LYS A 167 19.76 -16.22 -21.59
C LYS A 167 19.64 -14.87 -22.31
N TYR A 168 20.26 -13.88 -21.76
CA TYR A 168 20.26 -12.51 -22.27
C TYR A 168 21.70 -12.05 -22.49
N SER A 169 21.97 -11.45 -23.64
CA SER A 169 23.27 -10.80 -23.90
C SER A 169 23.35 -9.48 -23.14
N VAL A 170 24.55 -9.14 -22.69
CA VAL A 170 24.85 -7.90 -21.97
C VAL A 170 25.72 -7.00 -22.83
#